data_cc21ed9f4e5773c3011fcf4036a99400
#
_entry.id   cc21ed9f4e5773c3011fcf4036a99400
#
_cell.length_a   1.000
_cell.length_b   1.000
_cell.length_c   1.000
_cell.angle_alpha   90.00
_cell.angle_beta   90.00
_cell.angle_gamma   90.00
#
_symmetry.space_group_name_H-M   'P 1'
#
loop_
_entity.id
_entity.type
_entity.pdbx_description
1 polymer ?
#
loop_
_entity_poly.entity_id
_entity_poly.type
_entity_poly.pdbx_seq_one_letter_code
_entity_poly.pdbx_strand_id
1 'polypeptide(L)'
;MGMDTRMSDAAPIRLVIFDFDGTLSDSGDWFLSVVDELAKRFRFRTVQPEEVDMLRHKSSREVIEFLGIPKWKLPLIARYLRRLVGRNTHEIELFPGTPDLLEQLAATGVKIALVTSNAEANARKILGPVHAARIDCFACGSSLFGKAPKFRRVLKKMGMKAHEVLSIGDETRDIDAAREVGMRAGLVLWGYAAEELLVAMRPDVMFRTPQDIVDYLAAHR
;
A
#
# COMPACT_ATOMS: atom_id res chain seq x y z
N MET A 1 13.81 -25.07 -33.10
CA MET A 1 13.85 -23.63 -32.77
C MET A 1 12.40 -23.18 -32.57
N GLY A 2 11.87 -23.46 -31.38
CA GLY A 2 10.49 -23.15 -31.01
C GLY A 2 10.51 -21.93 -30.12
N MET A 3 10.08 -20.79 -30.64
CA MET A 3 9.79 -19.60 -29.86
C MET A 3 8.62 -19.90 -28.94
N ASP A 4 8.87 -19.80 -27.64
CA ASP A 4 7.89 -20.00 -26.56
C ASP A 4 6.84 -18.88 -26.60
N THR A 5 5.71 -19.15 -27.25
CA THR A 5 4.59 -18.23 -27.47
C THR A 5 3.65 -18.18 -26.27
N ARG A 6 4.17 -18.16 -25.02
CA ARG A 6 3.36 -18.12 -23.79
C ARG A 6 3.25 -16.73 -23.15
N MET A 7 3.25 -15.65 -23.94
CA MET A 7 3.13 -14.28 -23.43
C MET A 7 1.84 -13.55 -23.82
N SER A 8 0.71 -14.20 -24.03
CA SER A 8 -0.46 -13.51 -24.57
C SER A 8 -1.84 -13.83 -23.96
N ASP A 9 -1.91 -14.55 -22.82
CA ASP A 9 -3.24 -14.95 -22.29
C ASP A 9 -3.63 -14.30 -20.95
N ALA A 10 -2.86 -13.33 -20.47
CA ALA A 10 -3.23 -12.61 -19.25
C ALA A 10 -4.21 -11.47 -19.60
N ALA A 11 -5.41 -11.52 -19.00
CA ALA A 11 -6.41 -10.48 -19.19
C ALA A 11 -5.80 -9.06 -18.95
N PRO A 12 -6.23 -8.06 -19.73
CA PRO A 12 -5.73 -6.69 -19.61
C PRO A 12 -6.03 -6.12 -18.22
N ILE A 13 -5.11 -5.31 -17.68
CA ILE A 13 -5.30 -4.62 -16.41
C ILE A 13 -6.14 -3.37 -16.66
N ARG A 14 -7.31 -3.31 -16.02
CA ARG A 14 -8.28 -2.21 -16.14
C ARG A 14 -8.39 -1.37 -14.88
N LEU A 15 -7.92 -1.91 -13.75
CA LEU A 15 -7.92 -1.23 -12.45
C LEU A 15 -6.60 -1.49 -11.73
N VAL A 16 -6.00 -0.45 -11.19
CA VAL A 16 -4.89 -0.56 -10.23
C VAL A 16 -5.40 -0.13 -8.85
N ILE A 17 -5.12 -0.96 -7.84
CA ILE A 17 -5.41 -0.66 -6.45
C ILE A 17 -4.09 -0.41 -5.73
N PHE A 18 -3.87 0.81 -5.28
CA PHE A 18 -2.69 1.16 -4.49
C PHE A 18 -2.96 1.08 -2.99
N ASP A 19 -1.98 0.60 -2.21
CA ASP A 19 -1.83 1.04 -0.83
C ASP A 19 -1.40 2.51 -0.78
N PHE A 20 -1.35 3.10 0.39
CA PHE A 20 -1.02 4.52 0.54
C PHE A 20 0.31 4.73 1.26
N ASP A 21 0.36 4.43 2.55
CA ASP A 21 1.52 4.63 3.40
C ASP A 21 2.61 3.62 3.01
N GLY A 22 3.81 4.07 2.64
CA GLY A 22 4.90 3.24 2.12
C GLY A 22 4.82 2.91 0.62
N THR A 23 3.72 3.24 -0.04
CA THR A 23 3.52 2.97 -1.48
C THR A 23 3.44 4.24 -2.31
N LEU A 24 2.50 5.13 -2.03
CA LEU A 24 2.36 6.44 -2.67
C LEU A 24 2.87 7.57 -1.77
N SER A 25 2.73 7.43 -0.46
CA SER A 25 3.08 8.40 0.58
C SER A 25 4.32 7.93 1.35
N ASP A 26 5.31 8.81 1.45
CA ASP A 26 6.53 8.62 2.25
C ASP A 26 6.28 9.06 3.69
N SER A 27 5.62 8.20 4.44
CA SER A 27 5.26 8.46 5.83
C SER A 27 6.16 7.72 6.85
N GLY A 28 7.23 7.06 6.39
CA GLY A 28 8.10 6.24 7.23
C GLY A 28 8.80 7.01 8.33
N ASP A 29 9.54 8.03 7.96
CA ASP A 29 10.30 8.87 8.92
C ASP A 29 9.36 9.60 9.88
N TRP A 30 8.24 10.10 9.36
CA TRP A 30 7.22 10.71 10.20
C TRP A 30 6.65 9.68 11.21
N PHE A 31 6.36 8.44 10.78
CA PHE A 31 5.89 7.40 11.69
C PHE A 31 6.92 7.07 12.77
N LEU A 32 8.20 6.96 12.42
CA LEU A 32 9.29 6.74 13.38
C LEU A 32 9.38 7.88 14.38
N SER A 33 9.15 9.13 13.97
CA SER A 33 9.20 10.29 14.87
C SER A 33 8.11 10.27 15.96
N VAL A 34 6.97 9.61 15.70
CA VAL A 34 5.84 9.55 16.65
C VAL A 34 5.69 8.19 17.36
N VAL A 35 6.46 7.16 16.96
CA VAL A 35 6.33 5.80 17.53
C VAL A 35 6.57 5.76 19.03
N ASP A 36 7.51 6.56 19.55
CA ASP A 36 7.79 6.64 20.98
C ASP A 36 6.67 7.29 21.79
N GLU A 37 6.00 8.30 21.24
CA GLU A 37 4.78 8.86 21.84
C GLU A 37 3.68 7.80 21.95
N LEU A 38 3.49 7.02 20.88
CA LEU A 38 2.55 5.90 20.87
C LEU A 38 2.92 4.84 21.91
N ALA A 39 4.21 4.47 21.99
CA ALA A 39 4.71 3.49 22.93
C ALA A 39 4.46 3.91 24.38
N LYS A 40 4.78 5.14 24.75
CA LYS A 40 4.51 5.71 26.07
C LYS A 40 3.01 5.76 26.38
N ARG A 41 2.20 6.24 25.44
CA ARG A 41 0.77 6.42 25.62
C ARG A 41 0.03 5.09 25.77
N PHE A 42 0.36 4.10 24.98
CA PHE A 42 -0.33 2.81 24.94
C PHE A 42 0.40 1.70 25.68
N ARG A 43 1.53 2.04 26.33
CA ARG A 43 2.35 1.11 27.13
C ARG A 43 2.72 -0.15 26.35
N PHE A 44 3.53 0.06 25.30
CA PHE A 44 4.21 -1.00 24.56
C PHE A 44 5.69 -0.66 24.42
N ARG A 45 6.49 -1.56 23.88
CA ARG A 45 7.94 -1.40 23.71
C ARG A 45 8.25 -0.28 22.71
N THR A 46 9.23 0.58 23.05
CA THR A 46 9.83 1.54 22.13
C THR A 46 10.71 0.82 21.09
N VAL A 47 10.95 1.48 19.97
CA VAL A 47 11.88 1.03 18.92
C VAL A 47 13.18 1.79 19.07
N GLN A 48 14.31 1.07 19.13
CA GLN A 48 15.62 1.70 19.11
C GLN A 48 16.05 1.93 17.64
N PRO A 49 16.83 2.98 17.33
CA PRO A 49 17.28 3.25 15.97
C PRO A 49 17.96 2.05 15.29
N GLU A 50 18.74 1.27 16.05
CA GLU A 50 19.46 0.08 15.57
C GLU A 50 18.54 -1.09 15.24
N GLU A 51 17.29 -1.05 15.71
CA GLU A 51 16.29 -2.09 15.46
C GLU A 51 15.47 -1.85 14.20
N VAL A 52 15.49 -0.64 13.66
CA VAL A 52 14.64 -0.26 12.52
C VAL A 52 14.91 -1.16 11.32
N ASP A 53 16.18 -1.39 10.98
CA ASP A 53 16.53 -2.25 9.85
C ASP A 53 16.06 -3.69 10.06
N MET A 54 16.27 -4.26 11.24
CA MET A 54 15.76 -5.59 11.59
C MET A 54 14.22 -5.67 11.48
N LEU A 55 13.52 -4.59 11.84
CA LEU A 55 12.05 -4.56 11.76
C LEU A 55 11.55 -4.50 10.32
N ARG A 56 12.30 -3.94 9.38
CA ARG A 56 11.97 -3.94 7.96
C ARG A 56 11.94 -5.37 7.35
N HIS A 57 12.65 -6.31 7.95
CA HIS A 57 12.65 -7.73 7.57
C HIS A 57 11.52 -8.55 8.24
N LYS A 58 10.59 -7.88 8.90
CA LYS A 58 9.45 -8.51 9.58
C LYS A 58 8.12 -8.10 8.96
N SER A 59 7.19 -9.03 8.93
CA SER A 59 5.79 -8.70 8.62
C SER A 59 5.20 -7.76 9.68
N SER A 60 4.20 -6.98 9.32
CA SER A 60 3.49 -6.10 10.26
C SER A 60 3.00 -6.86 11.51
N ARG A 61 2.65 -8.14 11.38
CA ARG A 61 2.23 -8.99 12.50
C ARG A 61 3.39 -9.26 13.45
N GLU A 62 4.55 -9.62 12.93
CA GLU A 62 5.75 -9.87 13.72
C GLU A 62 6.24 -8.60 14.41
N VAL A 63 6.13 -7.43 13.74
CA VAL A 63 6.42 -6.13 14.36
C VAL A 63 5.49 -5.87 15.54
N ILE A 64 4.18 -6.11 15.41
CA ILE A 64 3.21 -5.95 16.50
C ILE A 64 3.53 -6.90 17.67
N GLU A 65 3.91 -8.14 17.38
CA GLU A 65 4.32 -9.13 18.39
C GLU A 65 5.63 -8.72 19.09
N PHE A 66 6.63 -8.27 18.33
CA PHE A 66 7.90 -7.77 18.85
C PHE A 66 7.72 -6.56 19.78
N LEU A 67 6.83 -5.65 19.44
CA LEU A 67 6.49 -4.49 20.26
C LEU A 67 5.64 -4.84 21.49
N GLY A 68 5.19 -6.08 21.61
CA GLY A 68 4.34 -6.52 22.72
C GLY A 68 2.96 -5.85 22.73
N ILE A 69 2.43 -5.50 21.55
CA ILE A 69 1.13 -4.81 21.45
C ILE A 69 -0.02 -5.82 21.52
N PRO A 70 -0.84 -5.80 22.60
CA PRO A 70 -2.02 -6.65 22.65
C PRO A 70 -3.02 -6.32 21.55
N LYS A 71 -3.58 -7.35 20.89
CA LYS A 71 -4.49 -7.17 19.73
C LYS A 71 -5.65 -6.24 20.01
N TRP A 72 -6.20 -6.24 21.23
CA TRP A 72 -7.31 -5.37 21.62
C TRP A 72 -6.94 -3.87 21.63
N LYS A 73 -5.65 -3.51 21.74
CA LYS A 73 -5.18 -2.12 21.66
C LYS A 73 -5.08 -1.61 20.23
N LEU A 74 -4.93 -2.48 19.23
CA LEU A 74 -4.70 -2.09 17.84
C LEU A 74 -5.75 -1.11 17.30
N PRO A 75 -7.07 -1.28 17.52
CA PRO A 75 -8.06 -0.32 17.05
C PRO A 75 -7.91 1.06 17.71
N LEU A 76 -7.48 1.11 18.98
CA LEU A 76 -7.28 2.35 19.72
C LEU A 76 -6.03 3.09 19.21
N ILE A 77 -4.93 2.36 19.01
CA ILE A 77 -3.68 2.89 18.45
C ILE A 77 -3.93 3.42 17.04
N ALA A 78 -4.57 2.62 16.18
CA ALA A 78 -4.87 3.02 14.82
C ALA A 78 -5.77 4.26 14.75
N ARG A 79 -6.76 4.39 15.65
CA ARG A 79 -7.60 5.59 15.75
C ARG A 79 -6.79 6.82 16.17
N TYR A 80 -5.89 6.65 17.13
CA TYR A 80 -5.05 7.73 17.61
C TYR A 80 -4.05 8.17 16.54
N LEU A 81 -3.35 7.21 15.92
CA LEU A 81 -2.41 7.47 14.84
C LEU A 81 -3.07 8.24 13.68
N ARG A 82 -4.27 7.84 13.23
CA ARG A 82 -5.00 8.59 12.19
C ARG A 82 -5.31 10.05 12.57
N ARG A 83 -5.52 10.32 13.87
CA ARG A 83 -5.69 11.71 14.34
C ARG A 83 -4.39 12.49 14.31
N LEU A 84 -3.27 11.84 14.67
CA LEU A 84 -1.94 12.44 14.57
C LEU A 84 -1.60 12.77 13.11
N VAL A 85 -1.77 11.80 12.20
CA VAL A 85 -1.60 12.04 10.75
C VAL A 85 -2.45 13.23 10.31
N GLY A 86 -3.73 13.29 10.70
CA GLY A 86 -4.63 14.36 10.31
C GLY A 86 -4.22 15.77 10.75
N ARG A 87 -3.40 15.88 11.81
CA ARG A 87 -2.82 17.14 12.29
C ARG A 87 -1.51 17.48 11.59
N ASN A 88 -0.79 16.48 11.10
CA ASN A 88 0.57 16.59 10.58
C ASN A 88 0.67 16.20 9.11
N THR A 89 -0.42 16.29 8.34
CA THR A 89 -0.42 15.94 6.91
C THR A 89 0.56 16.76 6.08
N HIS A 90 0.98 17.91 6.54
CA HIS A 90 1.96 18.78 5.89
C HIS A 90 3.41 18.31 6.07
N GLU A 91 3.66 17.38 6.98
CA GLU A 91 4.97 16.75 7.22
C GLU A 91 5.14 15.44 6.42
N ILE A 92 4.10 14.99 5.74
CA ILE A 92 4.08 13.73 5.01
C ILE A 92 3.99 14.03 3.52
N GLU A 93 5.02 13.68 2.79
CA GLU A 93 5.11 13.91 1.36
C GLU A 93 4.70 12.67 0.55
N LEU A 94 4.53 12.82 -0.74
CA LEU A 94 4.42 11.71 -1.68
C LEU A 94 5.83 11.26 -2.09
N PHE A 95 6.02 9.97 -2.33
CA PHE A 95 7.27 9.50 -2.92
C PHE A 95 7.55 10.22 -4.25
N PRO A 96 8.84 10.53 -4.55
CA PRO A 96 9.23 11.11 -5.83
C PRO A 96 8.68 10.29 -7.01
N GLY A 97 8.12 10.97 -8.00
CA GLY A 97 7.50 10.35 -9.17
C GLY A 97 6.05 9.87 -8.97
N THR A 98 5.51 9.85 -7.74
CA THR A 98 4.08 9.50 -7.51
C THR A 98 3.11 10.46 -8.20
N PRO A 99 3.30 11.80 -8.19
CA PRO A 99 2.47 12.72 -8.95
C PRO A 99 2.39 12.37 -10.43
N ASP A 100 3.54 12.14 -11.06
CA ASP A 100 3.65 11.82 -12.49
C ASP A 100 3.03 10.45 -12.81
N LEU A 101 3.23 9.46 -11.94
CA LEU A 101 2.59 8.15 -12.04
C LEU A 101 1.07 8.30 -12.11
N LEU A 102 0.46 9.00 -11.15
CA LEU A 102 -1.00 9.18 -11.09
C LEU A 102 -1.53 9.95 -12.31
N GLU A 103 -0.75 10.91 -12.81
CA GLU A 103 -1.09 11.65 -14.02
C GLU A 103 -1.08 10.76 -15.25
N GLN A 104 0.00 10.03 -15.46
CA GLN A 104 0.15 9.14 -16.61
C GLN A 104 -0.92 8.03 -16.57
N LEU A 105 -1.18 7.41 -15.42
CA LEU A 105 -2.23 6.40 -15.30
C LEU A 105 -3.62 6.95 -15.63
N ALA A 106 -3.96 8.13 -15.13
CA ALA A 106 -5.25 8.77 -15.45
C ALA A 106 -5.40 9.03 -16.96
N ALA A 107 -4.31 9.42 -17.65
CA ALA A 107 -4.32 9.63 -19.11
C ALA A 107 -4.52 8.33 -19.91
N THR A 108 -4.26 7.17 -19.30
CA THR A 108 -4.39 5.87 -19.97
C THR A 108 -5.80 5.30 -19.96
N GLY A 109 -6.67 5.83 -19.13
CA GLY A 109 -8.02 5.28 -18.90
C GLY A 109 -8.08 4.09 -17.94
N VAL A 110 -6.93 3.62 -17.42
CA VAL A 110 -6.90 2.64 -16.31
C VAL A 110 -7.50 3.29 -15.07
N LYS A 111 -8.40 2.59 -14.42
CA LYS A 111 -9.01 3.07 -13.17
C LYS A 111 -8.04 2.98 -12.01
N ILE A 112 -8.13 3.92 -11.08
CA ILE A 112 -7.25 3.99 -9.92
C ILE A 112 -8.08 3.92 -8.65
N ALA A 113 -7.76 2.99 -7.76
CA ALA A 113 -8.34 2.93 -6.41
C ALA A 113 -7.26 3.01 -5.34
N LEU A 114 -7.62 3.56 -4.18
CA LEU A 114 -6.77 3.63 -3.00
C LEU A 114 -7.38 2.78 -1.88
N VAL A 115 -6.62 1.82 -1.37
CA VAL A 115 -7.02 0.95 -0.25
C VAL A 115 -6.01 1.08 0.89
N THR A 116 -6.36 1.82 1.92
CA THR A 116 -5.46 2.12 3.04
C THR A 116 -6.14 1.95 4.41
N SER A 117 -5.33 1.78 5.45
CA SER A 117 -5.77 1.88 6.86
C SER A 117 -5.91 3.32 7.34
N ASN A 118 -5.37 4.29 6.59
CA ASN A 118 -5.49 5.71 6.89
C ASN A 118 -6.92 6.23 6.72
N ALA A 119 -7.21 7.42 7.23
CA ALA A 119 -8.50 8.08 6.99
C ALA A 119 -8.52 8.70 5.58
N GLU A 120 -9.67 8.67 4.91
CA GLU A 120 -9.81 9.27 3.58
C GLU A 120 -9.45 10.75 3.56
N ALA A 121 -9.90 11.49 4.59
CA ALA A 121 -9.58 12.92 4.70
C ALA A 121 -8.06 13.18 4.79
N ASN A 122 -7.30 12.30 5.45
CA ASN A 122 -5.85 12.41 5.54
C ASN A 122 -5.20 12.11 4.17
N ALA A 123 -5.58 10.99 3.56
CA ALA A 123 -5.05 10.61 2.25
C ALA A 123 -5.31 11.70 1.19
N ARG A 124 -6.52 12.27 1.17
CA ARG A 124 -6.85 13.38 0.26
C ARG A 124 -6.03 14.64 0.52
N LYS A 125 -5.75 14.97 1.79
CA LYS A 125 -4.90 16.13 2.11
C LYS A 125 -3.46 15.93 1.67
N ILE A 126 -2.88 14.74 1.90
CA ILE A 126 -1.52 14.40 1.50
C ILE A 126 -1.40 14.35 -0.03
N LEU A 127 -2.35 13.74 -0.72
CA LEU A 127 -2.40 13.74 -2.19
C LEU A 127 -2.56 15.14 -2.79
N GLY A 128 -3.17 16.05 -2.07
CA GLY A 128 -3.63 17.32 -2.62
C GLY A 128 -4.81 17.18 -3.58
N PRO A 129 -5.48 18.29 -3.93
CA PRO A 129 -6.74 18.24 -4.68
C PRO A 129 -6.57 17.68 -6.11
N VAL A 130 -5.46 17.94 -6.76
CA VAL A 130 -5.19 17.51 -8.15
C VAL A 130 -5.06 15.99 -8.23
N HIS A 131 -4.20 15.39 -7.40
CA HIS A 131 -3.95 13.95 -7.44
C HIS A 131 -5.10 13.15 -6.79
N ALA A 132 -5.73 13.69 -5.75
CA ALA A 132 -6.92 13.07 -5.15
C ALA A 132 -8.10 12.97 -6.14
N ALA A 133 -8.23 13.91 -7.09
CA ALA A 133 -9.25 13.87 -8.14
C ALA A 133 -9.02 12.75 -9.18
N ARG A 134 -7.80 12.21 -9.27
CA ARG A 134 -7.45 11.09 -10.17
C ARG A 134 -7.80 9.72 -9.60
N ILE A 135 -8.15 9.64 -8.32
CA ILE A 135 -8.53 8.39 -7.65
C ILE A 135 -10.04 8.16 -7.82
N ASP A 136 -10.41 7.15 -8.59
CA ASP A 136 -11.82 6.79 -8.86
C ASP A 136 -12.53 6.19 -7.63
N CYS A 137 -11.78 5.52 -6.73
CA CYS A 137 -12.37 4.88 -5.56
C CYS A 137 -11.44 4.92 -4.35
N PHE A 138 -11.95 5.43 -3.23
CA PHE A 138 -11.29 5.36 -1.93
C PHE A 138 -11.95 4.30 -1.06
N ALA A 139 -11.14 3.39 -0.48
CA ALA A 139 -11.55 2.39 0.51
C ALA A 139 -10.63 2.49 1.74
N CYS A 140 -10.86 3.53 2.53
CA CYS A 140 -10.02 3.96 3.64
C CYS A 140 -10.50 3.42 5.00
N GLY A 141 -9.68 3.65 6.04
CA GLY A 141 -9.95 3.29 7.43
C GLY A 141 -9.48 1.91 7.83
N SER A 142 -9.43 1.62 9.13
CA SER A 142 -9.00 0.32 9.64
C SER A 142 -9.96 -0.80 9.26
N SER A 143 -9.43 -1.98 9.01
CA SER A 143 -10.19 -3.22 8.88
C SER A 143 -9.65 -4.23 9.90
N LEU A 144 -10.55 -4.82 10.69
CA LEU A 144 -10.20 -5.92 11.60
C LEU A 144 -9.85 -7.21 10.85
N PHE A 145 -10.29 -7.32 9.60
CA PHE A 145 -10.16 -8.52 8.76
C PHE A 145 -9.18 -8.32 7.60
N GLY A 146 -8.20 -7.41 7.74
CA GLY A 146 -7.21 -7.15 6.69
C GLY A 146 -7.75 -6.37 5.49
N LYS A 147 -7.00 -6.39 4.37
CA LYS A 147 -7.34 -5.65 3.14
C LYS A 147 -8.32 -6.39 2.22
N ALA A 148 -8.36 -7.72 2.24
CA ALA A 148 -9.18 -8.51 1.32
C ALA A 148 -10.67 -8.13 1.29
N PRO A 149 -11.36 -7.86 2.42
CA PRO A 149 -12.75 -7.38 2.39
C PRO A 149 -12.91 -6.02 1.69
N LYS A 150 -11.91 -5.13 1.79
CA LYS A 150 -11.92 -3.86 1.07
C LYS A 150 -11.72 -4.07 -0.42
N PHE A 151 -10.81 -4.95 -0.81
CA PHE A 151 -10.59 -5.32 -2.21
C PHE A 151 -11.87 -5.84 -2.86
N ARG A 152 -12.56 -6.80 -2.22
CA ARG A 152 -13.87 -7.29 -2.71
C ARG A 152 -14.89 -6.17 -2.88
N ARG A 153 -14.92 -5.21 -1.95
CA ARG A 153 -15.83 -4.05 -2.02
C ARG A 153 -15.47 -3.13 -3.19
N VAL A 154 -14.17 -2.87 -3.42
CA VAL A 154 -13.69 -2.07 -4.55
C VAL A 154 -14.05 -2.76 -5.87
N LEU A 155 -13.76 -4.06 -6.02
CA LEU A 155 -14.12 -4.83 -7.20
C LEU A 155 -15.62 -4.72 -7.52
N LYS A 156 -16.47 -4.92 -6.51
CA LYS A 156 -17.93 -4.79 -6.66
C LYS A 156 -18.34 -3.38 -7.07
N LYS A 157 -17.79 -2.35 -6.41
CA LYS A 157 -18.13 -0.95 -6.67
C LYS A 157 -17.69 -0.50 -8.06
N MET A 158 -16.54 -0.99 -8.53
CA MET A 158 -15.96 -0.63 -9.82
C MET A 158 -16.42 -1.55 -10.96
N GLY A 159 -17.17 -2.60 -10.67
CA GLY A 159 -17.63 -3.58 -11.67
C GLY A 159 -16.49 -4.37 -12.33
N MET A 160 -15.40 -4.63 -11.59
CA MET A 160 -14.19 -5.28 -12.09
C MET A 160 -14.09 -6.74 -11.62
N LYS A 161 -13.56 -7.59 -12.48
CA LYS A 161 -13.18 -8.96 -12.12
C LYS A 161 -11.77 -8.98 -11.56
N ALA A 162 -11.48 -9.89 -10.63
CA ALA A 162 -10.19 -9.94 -9.94
C ALA A 162 -8.98 -10.03 -10.89
N HIS A 163 -9.09 -10.82 -11.97
CA HIS A 163 -8.00 -10.99 -12.95
C HIS A 163 -7.73 -9.76 -13.83
N GLU A 164 -8.63 -8.75 -13.82
CA GLU A 164 -8.47 -7.47 -14.50
C GLU A 164 -7.78 -6.42 -13.60
N VAL A 165 -7.34 -6.81 -12.39
CA VAL A 165 -6.87 -5.88 -11.37
C VAL A 165 -5.47 -6.23 -10.90
N LEU A 166 -4.63 -5.20 -10.80
CA LEU A 166 -3.33 -5.24 -10.15
C LEU A 166 -3.43 -4.50 -8.81
N SER A 167 -3.12 -5.21 -7.71
CA SER A 167 -2.92 -4.57 -6.40
C SER A 167 -1.45 -4.26 -6.21
N ILE A 168 -1.11 -3.04 -5.80
CA ILE A 168 0.27 -2.59 -5.57
C ILE A 168 0.38 -2.10 -4.12
N GLY A 169 1.35 -2.64 -3.40
CA GLY A 169 1.67 -2.27 -2.02
C GLY A 169 3.15 -2.43 -1.74
N ASP A 170 3.55 -2.28 -0.48
CA ASP A 170 4.94 -2.36 -0.02
C ASP A 170 5.13 -3.39 1.11
N GLU A 171 4.08 -4.08 1.53
CA GLU A 171 4.12 -5.04 2.63
C GLU A 171 3.60 -6.44 2.22
N THR A 172 4.02 -7.47 2.96
CA THR A 172 3.58 -8.87 2.74
C THR A 172 2.07 -9.04 2.80
N ARG A 173 1.39 -8.27 3.66
CA ARG A 173 -0.08 -8.30 3.78
C ARG A 173 -0.82 -7.84 2.53
N ASP A 174 -0.17 -7.08 1.65
CA ASP A 174 -0.75 -6.64 0.37
C ASP A 174 -0.84 -7.82 -0.60
N ILE A 175 0.24 -8.61 -0.67
CA ILE A 175 0.27 -9.85 -1.47
C ILE A 175 -0.78 -10.84 -0.97
N ASP A 176 -0.79 -11.10 0.34
CA ASP A 176 -1.73 -12.06 0.94
C ASP A 176 -3.18 -11.68 0.61
N ALA A 177 -3.53 -10.40 0.76
CA ALA A 177 -4.86 -9.92 0.49
C ALA A 177 -5.22 -9.95 -1.00
N ALA A 178 -4.27 -9.65 -1.90
CA ALA A 178 -4.48 -9.74 -3.34
C ALA A 178 -4.72 -11.18 -3.78
N ARG A 179 -3.92 -12.11 -3.29
CA ARG A 179 -4.06 -13.55 -3.57
C ARG A 179 -5.37 -14.13 -3.05
N GLU A 180 -5.78 -13.74 -1.83
CA GLU A 180 -7.07 -14.17 -1.24
C GLU A 180 -8.26 -13.78 -2.12
N VAL A 181 -8.13 -12.70 -2.89
CA VAL A 181 -9.18 -12.19 -3.78
C VAL A 181 -9.01 -12.67 -5.23
N GLY A 182 -7.84 -13.25 -5.56
CA GLY A 182 -7.51 -13.71 -6.92
C GLY A 182 -7.06 -12.58 -7.86
N MET A 183 -6.54 -11.48 -7.30
CA MET A 183 -5.94 -10.38 -8.06
C MET A 183 -4.44 -10.62 -8.27
N ARG A 184 -3.86 -9.96 -9.29
CA ARG A 184 -2.40 -9.87 -9.42
C ARG A 184 -1.84 -9.01 -8.30
N ALA A 185 -0.70 -9.44 -7.74
CA ALA A 185 -0.01 -8.78 -6.65
C ALA A 185 1.30 -8.16 -7.13
N GLY A 186 1.37 -6.84 -7.15
CA GLY A 186 2.58 -6.06 -7.38
C GLY A 186 3.13 -5.50 -6.08
N LEU A 187 4.43 -5.33 -6.00
CA LEU A 187 5.12 -4.69 -4.88
C LEU A 187 6.03 -3.57 -5.34
N VAL A 188 6.10 -2.52 -4.54
CA VAL A 188 7.11 -1.48 -4.67
C VAL A 188 8.28 -1.76 -3.72
N LEU A 189 9.52 -1.47 -4.19
CA LEU A 189 10.74 -1.75 -3.44
C LEU A 189 11.27 -0.51 -2.67
N TRP A 190 10.61 0.62 -2.80
CA TRP A 190 10.96 1.85 -2.07
C TRP A 190 10.22 2.03 -0.75
N GLY A 191 9.33 1.07 -0.39
CA GLY A 191 8.50 1.14 0.81
C GLY A 191 9.19 0.68 2.10
N TYR A 192 8.39 0.25 3.08
CA TYR A 192 8.87 -0.05 4.43
C TYR A 192 9.52 -1.42 4.56
N ALA A 193 9.00 -2.45 3.90
CA ALA A 193 9.56 -3.78 4.03
C ALA A 193 10.86 -3.93 3.22
N ALA A 194 11.78 -4.74 3.74
CA ALA A 194 13.03 -5.07 3.06
C ALA A 194 12.77 -5.89 1.80
N GLU A 195 13.59 -5.69 0.75
CA GLU A 195 13.45 -6.37 -0.55
C GLU A 195 13.47 -7.89 -0.39
N GLU A 196 14.34 -8.42 0.47
CA GLU A 196 14.50 -9.86 0.70
C GLU A 196 13.20 -10.50 1.22
N LEU A 197 12.51 -9.82 2.14
CA LEU A 197 11.22 -10.26 2.65
C LEU A 197 10.16 -10.28 1.53
N LEU A 198 10.16 -9.25 0.69
CA LEU A 198 9.21 -9.11 -0.40
C LEU A 198 9.44 -10.13 -1.52
N VAL A 199 10.71 -10.37 -1.89
CA VAL A 199 11.11 -11.40 -2.87
C VAL A 199 10.67 -12.80 -2.42
N ALA A 200 10.83 -13.10 -1.12
CA ALA A 200 10.42 -14.39 -0.56
C ALA A 200 8.92 -14.67 -0.72
N MET A 201 8.09 -13.62 -0.80
CA MET A 201 6.65 -13.72 -1.03
C MET A 201 6.27 -14.06 -2.47
N ARG A 202 7.22 -14.02 -3.42
CA ARG A 202 7.02 -14.32 -4.86
C ARG A 202 5.81 -13.55 -5.44
N PRO A 203 5.82 -12.20 -5.45
CA PRO A 203 4.77 -11.40 -6.10
C PRO A 203 4.74 -11.68 -7.60
N ASP A 204 3.64 -11.29 -8.26
CA ASP A 204 3.54 -11.40 -9.73
C ASP A 204 4.47 -10.39 -10.44
N VAL A 205 4.73 -9.24 -9.81
CA VAL A 205 5.63 -8.20 -10.31
C VAL A 205 6.20 -7.35 -9.17
N MET A 206 7.43 -6.84 -9.37
CA MET A 206 8.09 -5.89 -8.45
C MET A 206 8.53 -4.66 -9.23
N PHE A 207 8.39 -3.49 -8.61
CA PHE A 207 8.69 -2.19 -9.18
C PHE A 207 9.76 -1.47 -8.36
N ARG A 208 10.81 -0.98 -9.04
CA ARG A 208 11.88 -0.19 -8.40
C ARG A 208 11.61 1.30 -8.46
N THR A 209 10.85 1.74 -9.45
CA THR A 209 10.47 3.13 -9.66
C THR A 209 8.99 3.26 -10.01
N PRO A 210 8.36 4.42 -9.76
CA PRO A 210 6.99 4.68 -10.22
C PRO A 210 6.83 4.54 -11.74
N GLN A 211 7.88 4.82 -12.55
CA GLN A 211 7.85 4.65 -13.99
C GLN A 211 7.72 3.18 -14.40
N ASP A 212 8.30 2.25 -13.67
CA ASP A 212 8.17 0.81 -13.96
C ASP A 212 6.70 0.37 -13.93
N ILE A 213 5.88 0.99 -13.08
CA ILE A 213 4.43 0.71 -13.01
C ILE A 213 3.73 1.16 -14.30
N VAL A 214 4.08 2.35 -14.79
CA VAL A 214 3.52 2.89 -16.05
C VAL A 214 3.87 1.98 -17.22
N ASP A 215 5.14 1.60 -17.33
CA ASP A 215 5.66 0.77 -18.41
C ASP A 215 5.03 -0.64 -18.38
N TYR A 216 4.92 -1.21 -17.18
CA TYR A 216 4.26 -2.51 -17.00
C TYR A 216 2.80 -2.48 -17.44
N LEU A 217 2.05 -1.45 -17.05
CA LEU A 217 0.65 -1.31 -17.42
C LEU A 217 0.47 -1.03 -18.91
N ALA A 218 1.38 -0.32 -19.53
CA ALA A 218 1.36 -0.10 -20.99
C ALA A 218 1.50 -1.42 -21.76
N ALA A 219 2.28 -2.36 -21.24
CA ALA A 219 2.50 -3.68 -21.84
C ALA A 219 1.37 -4.69 -21.58
N HIS A 220 0.45 -4.42 -20.63
CA HIS A 220 -0.59 -5.36 -20.18
C HIS A 220 -2.02 -4.80 -20.35
N ARG A 221 -2.22 -3.96 -21.37
CA ARG A 221 -3.52 -3.39 -21.77
C ARG A 221 -4.27 -4.26 -22.73
#